data_e098c4d82a371e2128e9463373b69340
#
_entry.id   e098c4d82a371e2128e9463373b69340
#
_cell.length_a   1.000
_cell.length_b   1.000
_cell.length_c   1.000
_cell.angle_alpha   90.00
_cell.angle_beta   90.00
_cell.angle_gamma   90.00
#
_symmetry.space_group_name_H-M   'P 1'
#
loop_
_entity.id
_entity.type
_entity.pdbx_description
1 polymer ?
#
loop_
_entity_poly.entity_id
_entity_poly.type
_entity_poly.pdbx_seq_one_letter_code
_entity_poly.pdbx_strand_id
1 'polypeptide(L)'
;MRLSYAIASILFVVFFSPLVSHITVPIHAVDQPNAAQFSPQTYVTFMQKPTDSSPSPWLLYPTNTIVWVAGISSEAPLTSQIREYFIDNRTSKPLVDLVNVTINSLLADPQGRVWFTDNSTLVYYDSQHQTVNKTITFPNQGLWYLALDHQGRIWMTVFGSTGKSSVVMFDPSDGLNRTYSVPTSNAYVQGIAVAPAPDNTVWFAEAGARKLGRIACDSCSIEEISPPSSLNVAALSQVAIDNSGNVWFTVHEGDNQFGVFNPQADTWKTFPIGYCLDACVSGLPNAIFVDARNRIWFSEHIAGRVGSYDPSSDVLTEYPVSPDPYPGVWWAMPGPNNLVWFVANRLGEVGYVNATLPVPVNLAGPSGDIVIQKGFYRNIPVTVNFQGPQTLSFAVSPLTQDQQSSTSPAQLYGSGPSSIGPSTSPQTATISVSAAWSATSGARYVALTATWNNVAVSIHVRIMVVEASVPVVALGFSFLILLGCPAFYLRRPRKPKLQVSKRIRR
;
A
#
# COMPACT_ATOMS: atom_id res chain seq x y z
N MET A 1 -7.47 34.56 11.14
CA MET A 1 -7.79 33.84 9.91
C MET A 1 -6.60 33.16 9.23
N ARG A 2 -5.37 33.71 9.32
CA ARG A 2 -4.15 33.06 8.80
C ARG A 2 -3.68 31.82 9.61
N LEU A 3 -4.17 31.66 10.83
CA LEU A 3 -3.80 30.55 11.72
C LEU A 3 -4.54 29.23 11.40
N SER A 4 -5.69 29.29 10.73
CA SER A 4 -6.54 28.13 10.48
C SER A 4 -6.01 27.22 9.34
N TYR A 5 -5.30 27.76 8.37
CA TYR A 5 -4.78 26.99 7.24
C TYR A 5 -3.47 26.29 7.57
N ALA A 6 -2.58 26.95 8.33
CA ALA A 6 -1.41 26.31 8.88
C ALA A 6 -1.80 25.13 9.80
N ILE A 7 -2.93 25.27 10.52
CA ILE A 7 -3.45 24.22 11.41
C ILE A 7 -4.00 23.02 10.61
N ALA A 8 -4.61 23.20 9.43
CA ALA A 8 -5.11 22.08 8.63
C ALA A 8 -3.96 21.25 8.00
N SER A 9 -2.93 21.92 7.48
CA SER A 9 -1.73 21.24 6.96
C SER A 9 -0.87 20.65 8.08
N ILE A 10 -0.77 21.34 9.23
CA ILE A 10 -0.08 20.87 10.44
C ILE A 10 -0.91 19.76 11.13
N LEU A 11 -2.25 19.80 11.11
CA LEU A 11 -3.08 18.74 11.66
C LEU A 11 -2.92 17.43 10.90
N PHE A 12 -2.73 17.46 9.57
CA PHE A 12 -2.44 16.23 8.81
C PHE A 12 -1.05 15.66 9.15
N VAL A 13 -0.05 16.51 9.43
CA VAL A 13 1.29 16.10 9.88
C VAL A 13 1.31 15.76 11.38
N VAL A 14 0.53 16.47 12.21
CA VAL A 14 0.57 16.34 13.69
C VAL A 14 -0.39 15.27 14.22
N PHE A 15 -1.52 14.99 13.56
CA PHE A 15 -2.40 13.89 13.99
C PHE A 15 -1.83 12.50 13.72
N PHE A 16 -0.85 12.37 12.85
CA PHE A 16 -0.19 11.07 12.60
C PHE A 16 1.13 10.87 13.35
N SER A 17 1.70 11.91 14.00
CA SER A 17 2.95 11.73 14.75
C SER A 17 2.83 11.39 16.25
N PRO A 18 1.77 11.71 17.02
CA PRO A 18 1.76 11.40 18.44
C PRO A 18 1.12 10.07 18.85
N LEU A 19 0.47 9.34 17.96
CA LEU A 19 -0.21 8.07 18.35
C LEU A 19 0.73 6.86 18.47
N VAL A 20 2.00 6.99 18.09
CA VAL A 20 2.99 5.91 18.19
C VAL A 20 3.69 5.87 19.55
N SER A 21 3.53 6.89 20.42
CA SER A 21 4.35 7.02 21.62
C SER A 21 3.91 6.22 22.86
N HIS A 22 2.77 5.51 22.84
CA HIS A 22 2.29 4.81 24.03
C HIS A 22 1.61 3.45 23.82
N ILE A 23 1.94 2.72 22.75
CA ILE A 23 1.59 1.30 22.69
C ILE A 23 2.85 0.50 23.03
N THR A 24 3.10 0.30 24.32
CA THR A 24 3.98 -0.77 24.77
C THR A 24 3.21 -2.09 24.62
N VAL A 25 3.23 -2.66 23.43
CA VAL A 25 2.92 -4.07 23.24
C VAL A 25 4.13 -4.83 23.80
N PRO A 26 3.94 -5.82 24.71
CA PRO A 26 5.06 -6.67 25.10
C PRO A 26 5.55 -7.40 23.85
N ILE A 27 6.70 -6.97 23.35
CA ILE A 27 7.42 -7.64 22.28
C ILE A 27 7.93 -8.93 22.90
N HIS A 28 7.27 -10.05 22.62
CA HIS A 28 7.97 -11.32 22.70
C HIS A 28 9.11 -11.21 21.68
N ALA A 29 10.33 -11.24 22.17
CA ALA A 29 11.52 -11.30 21.35
C ALA A 29 11.48 -12.59 20.53
N VAL A 30 10.92 -12.50 19.32
CA VAL A 30 11.15 -13.47 18.27
C VAL A 30 12.46 -13.05 17.61
N ASP A 31 13.34 -14.01 17.36
CA ASP A 31 14.65 -13.78 16.76
C ASP A 31 14.52 -12.86 15.53
N GLN A 32 14.86 -11.60 15.73
CA GLN A 32 15.03 -10.64 14.62
C GLN A 32 16.03 -11.30 13.66
N PRO A 33 15.76 -11.40 12.37
CA PRO A 33 16.77 -11.81 11.42
C PRO A 33 17.98 -10.92 11.67
N ASN A 34 19.10 -11.58 11.97
CA ASN A 34 20.32 -10.94 12.45
C ASN A 34 20.63 -9.71 11.60
N ALA A 35 20.69 -8.51 12.20
CA ALA A 35 21.00 -7.27 11.51
C ALA A 35 22.30 -7.35 10.66
N ALA A 36 23.16 -8.32 10.97
CA ALA A 36 24.36 -8.66 10.20
C ALA A 36 24.07 -9.25 8.79
N GLN A 37 22.83 -9.67 8.48
CA GLN A 37 22.47 -10.19 7.16
C GLN A 37 21.79 -9.14 6.26
N PHE A 38 21.50 -7.96 6.78
CA PHE A 38 20.94 -6.89 5.96
C PHE A 38 22.03 -6.32 5.04
N SER A 39 21.99 -6.67 3.78
CA SER A 39 22.77 -6.04 2.73
C SER A 39 21.83 -5.38 1.71
N PRO A 40 21.36 -4.15 1.97
CA PRO A 40 20.52 -3.41 1.01
C PRO A 40 21.29 -3.08 -0.27
N GLN A 41 22.62 -3.23 -0.25
CA GLN A 41 23.54 -2.81 -1.31
C GLN A 41 23.34 -3.51 -2.66
N THR A 42 22.59 -4.61 -2.73
CA THR A 42 22.33 -5.28 -4.01
C THR A 42 21.30 -4.52 -4.85
N TYR A 43 20.19 -4.10 -4.25
CA TYR A 43 19.08 -3.44 -4.97
C TYR A 43 18.93 -1.98 -4.60
N VAL A 44 19.23 -1.59 -3.37
CA VAL A 44 19.04 -0.26 -2.83
C VAL A 44 20.37 0.49 -2.78
N THR A 45 20.36 1.72 -3.28
CA THR A 45 21.52 2.62 -3.22
C THR A 45 21.05 3.98 -2.71
N PHE A 46 21.77 4.54 -1.74
CA PHE A 46 21.53 5.89 -1.26
C PHE A 46 22.45 6.91 -1.95
N MET A 47 21.90 8.10 -2.11
CA MET A 47 22.67 9.27 -2.50
C MET A 47 23.55 9.74 -1.32
N GLN A 48 24.57 10.54 -1.59
CA GLN A 48 25.34 11.16 -0.54
C GLN A 48 24.43 12.08 0.28
N LYS A 49 24.38 11.85 1.60
CA LYS A 49 23.61 12.69 2.51
C LYS A 49 24.17 14.12 2.51
N PRO A 50 23.31 15.13 2.40
CA PRO A 50 23.74 16.52 2.53
C PRO A 50 24.47 16.76 3.85
N THR A 51 25.54 17.57 3.82
CA THR A 51 26.31 17.96 5.01
C THR A 51 25.78 19.23 5.67
N ASP A 52 24.86 19.91 4.98
CA ASP A 52 24.18 21.11 5.48
C ASP A 52 22.92 20.72 6.29
N SER A 53 22.35 21.69 7.01
CA SER A 53 21.10 21.51 7.78
C SER A 53 19.87 21.51 6.88
N SER A 54 19.86 20.67 5.85
CA SER A 54 18.75 20.60 4.92
C SER A 54 17.49 20.00 5.56
N PRO A 55 16.30 20.49 5.20
CA PRO A 55 15.03 19.88 5.59
C PRO A 55 14.92 18.42 5.17
N SER A 56 14.16 17.64 5.93
CA SER A 56 13.92 16.22 5.59
C SER A 56 13.25 16.09 4.22
N PRO A 57 13.74 15.20 3.34
CA PRO A 57 13.18 15.00 2.01
C PRO A 57 11.73 14.44 2.12
N TRP A 58 10.85 15.00 1.31
CA TRP A 58 9.42 14.70 1.36
C TRP A 58 8.87 14.18 0.05
N LEU A 59 9.21 14.84 -1.06
CA LEU A 59 8.79 14.52 -2.42
C LEU A 59 9.99 14.49 -3.33
N LEU A 60 9.88 13.74 -4.43
CA LEU A 60 10.89 13.76 -5.48
C LEU A 60 10.27 13.66 -6.87
N TYR A 61 11.02 14.13 -7.86
CA TYR A 61 10.71 13.97 -9.28
C TYR A 61 12.01 13.68 -10.06
N PRO A 62 12.21 12.45 -10.57
CA PRO A 62 13.42 12.10 -11.30
C PRO A 62 13.35 12.54 -12.77
N THR A 63 14.46 13.07 -13.27
CA THR A 63 14.73 13.33 -14.69
C THR A 63 15.94 12.51 -15.15
N ASN A 64 16.39 12.70 -16.39
CA ASN A 64 17.50 11.93 -16.93
C ASN A 64 18.84 12.11 -16.18
N THR A 65 19.08 13.28 -15.62
CA THR A 65 20.37 13.64 -15.01
C THR A 65 20.25 14.13 -13.56
N ILE A 66 19.08 14.58 -13.19
CA ILE A 66 18.81 15.21 -11.88
C ILE A 66 17.56 14.58 -11.28
N VAL A 67 17.59 14.38 -9.96
CA VAL A 67 16.39 14.13 -9.17
C VAL A 67 16.08 15.39 -8.38
N TRP A 68 14.96 16.00 -8.66
CA TRP A 68 14.45 17.13 -7.91
C TRP A 68 13.81 16.61 -6.61
N VAL A 69 14.18 17.20 -5.50
CA VAL A 69 13.70 16.78 -4.17
C VAL A 69 13.19 18.00 -3.42
N ALA A 70 11.95 17.91 -2.95
CA ALA A 70 11.40 18.86 -1.99
C ALA A 70 11.56 18.31 -0.57
N GLY A 71 12.14 19.10 0.30
CA GLY A 71 12.26 18.82 1.74
C GLY A 71 11.40 19.80 2.54
N ILE A 72 11.01 19.37 3.76
CA ILE A 72 10.26 20.20 4.70
C ILE A 72 10.88 20.12 6.09
N SER A 73 11.04 21.28 6.74
CA SER A 73 11.48 21.36 8.13
C SER A 73 10.32 21.10 9.08
N SER A 74 10.57 20.35 10.15
CA SER A 74 9.62 20.17 11.25
C SER A 74 9.69 21.29 12.29
N GLU A 75 10.69 22.19 12.21
CA GLU A 75 10.93 23.25 13.15
C GLU A 75 10.37 24.59 12.66
N ALA A 76 9.98 25.47 13.56
CA ALA A 76 9.54 26.81 13.23
C ALA A 76 10.74 27.78 13.08
N PRO A 77 10.76 28.66 12.06
CA PRO A 77 9.72 28.79 11.02
C PRO A 77 9.71 27.61 10.05
N LEU A 78 8.53 27.21 9.60
CA LEU A 78 8.40 26.16 8.59
C LEU A 78 9.18 26.54 7.34
N THR A 79 10.14 25.73 6.96
CA THR A 79 11.00 25.94 5.80
C THR A 79 10.86 24.77 4.86
N SER A 80 10.57 25.05 3.59
CA SER A 80 10.69 24.07 2.53
C SER A 80 11.89 24.38 1.66
N GLN A 81 12.54 23.36 1.14
CA GLN A 81 13.70 23.52 0.26
C GLN A 81 13.51 22.63 -0.97
N ILE A 82 13.84 23.15 -2.14
CA ILE A 82 14.05 22.35 -3.34
C ILE A 82 15.56 22.16 -3.53
N ARG A 83 15.93 20.90 -3.77
CA ARG A 83 17.32 20.47 -3.91
C ARG A 83 17.49 19.65 -5.19
N GLU A 84 18.60 19.82 -5.86
CA GLU A 84 19.04 18.99 -6.98
C GLU A 84 19.92 17.85 -6.46
N TYR A 85 19.61 16.63 -6.84
CA TYR A 85 20.49 15.47 -6.67
C TYR A 85 21.00 15.03 -8.03
N PHE A 86 22.32 15.05 -8.21
CA PHE A 86 22.99 14.68 -9.44
C PHE A 86 23.24 13.18 -9.48
N ILE A 87 22.67 12.51 -10.49
CA ILE A 87 22.69 11.04 -10.59
C ILE A 87 24.12 10.53 -10.80
N ASP A 88 24.91 11.20 -11.63
CA ASP A 88 26.24 10.73 -12.06
C ASP A 88 27.26 10.68 -10.92
N ASN A 89 27.30 11.69 -10.07
CA ASN A 89 28.27 11.80 -8.99
C ASN A 89 27.70 11.60 -7.58
N ARG A 90 26.39 11.36 -7.47
CA ARG A 90 25.64 11.13 -6.23
C ARG A 90 25.71 12.30 -5.23
N THR A 91 26.01 13.49 -5.68
CA THR A 91 26.03 14.69 -4.86
C THR A 91 24.72 15.45 -4.94
N SER A 92 24.55 16.44 -4.08
CA SER A 92 23.40 17.32 -4.12
C SER A 92 23.77 18.77 -3.80
N LYS A 93 22.96 19.71 -4.26
CA LYS A 93 23.05 21.12 -3.87
C LYS A 93 21.66 21.69 -3.59
N PRO A 94 21.52 22.60 -2.61
CA PRO A 94 20.29 23.37 -2.44
C PRO A 94 20.08 24.29 -3.64
N LEU A 95 18.83 24.46 -4.01
CA LEU A 95 18.45 25.34 -5.11
C LEU A 95 17.69 26.55 -4.63
N VAL A 96 16.64 26.32 -3.83
CA VAL A 96 15.73 27.36 -3.36
C VAL A 96 15.25 27.02 -1.94
N ASP A 97 15.34 28.02 -1.05
CA ASP A 97 14.75 27.98 0.29
C ASP A 97 13.48 28.83 0.33
N LEU A 98 12.41 28.25 0.85
CA LEU A 98 11.08 28.86 0.92
C LEU A 98 10.61 28.88 2.38
N VAL A 99 10.32 30.06 2.91
CA VAL A 99 9.89 30.24 4.30
C VAL A 99 8.37 30.34 4.37
N ASN A 100 7.75 29.63 5.30
CA ASN A 100 6.30 29.54 5.48
C ASN A 100 5.56 28.97 4.25
N VAL A 101 6.21 28.08 3.52
CA VAL A 101 5.69 27.37 2.36
C VAL A 101 5.60 25.90 2.68
N THR A 102 4.52 25.25 2.26
CA THR A 102 4.40 23.78 2.24
C THR A 102 4.28 23.33 0.80
N ILE A 103 5.27 22.57 0.33
CA ILE A 103 5.24 21.94 -1.00
C ILE A 103 4.48 20.62 -0.90
N ASN A 104 3.32 20.53 -1.55
CA ASN A 104 2.51 19.30 -1.56
C ASN A 104 2.73 18.47 -2.84
N SER A 105 3.30 19.04 -3.88
CA SER A 105 3.62 18.35 -5.13
C SER A 105 4.79 18.99 -5.84
N LEU A 106 5.48 18.18 -6.63
CA LEU A 106 6.65 18.55 -7.41
C LEU A 106 6.61 17.81 -8.75
N LEU A 107 6.86 18.49 -9.86
CA LEU A 107 7.06 17.88 -11.17
C LEU A 107 8.02 18.72 -12.03
N ALA A 108 8.67 18.10 -13.01
CA ALA A 108 9.44 18.80 -14.01
C ALA A 108 8.80 18.65 -15.39
N ASP A 109 8.75 19.74 -16.15
CA ASP A 109 8.26 19.72 -17.52
C ASP A 109 9.40 19.51 -18.56
N PRO A 110 9.06 19.21 -19.82
CA PRO A 110 10.05 19.01 -20.87
C PRO A 110 10.90 20.27 -21.19
N GLN A 111 10.46 21.46 -20.76
CA GLN A 111 11.21 22.72 -20.90
C GLN A 111 12.22 22.93 -19.77
N GLY A 112 12.31 22.01 -18.81
CA GLY A 112 13.23 22.07 -17.67
C GLY A 112 12.75 22.98 -16.55
N ARG A 113 11.49 23.39 -16.53
CA ARG A 113 10.88 24.10 -15.40
C ARG A 113 10.48 23.09 -14.35
N VAL A 114 10.71 23.42 -13.09
CA VAL A 114 10.31 22.61 -11.93
C VAL A 114 9.08 23.26 -11.32
N TRP A 115 7.93 22.62 -11.50
CA TRP A 115 6.65 23.08 -11.00
C TRP A 115 6.41 22.52 -9.58
N PHE A 116 5.89 23.35 -8.72
CA PHE A 116 5.53 22.95 -7.35
C PHE A 116 4.37 23.81 -6.82
N THR A 117 3.73 23.33 -5.78
CA THR A 117 2.69 24.05 -5.07
C THR A 117 3.28 24.82 -3.89
N ASP A 118 2.92 26.09 -3.77
CA ASP A 118 3.16 26.95 -2.60
C ASP A 118 1.82 27.22 -1.94
N ASN A 119 1.41 26.35 -1.00
CA ASN A 119 0.12 26.41 -0.32
C ASN A 119 -1.07 26.57 -1.30
N SER A 120 -1.38 27.81 -1.70
CA SER A 120 -2.47 28.17 -2.60
C SER A 120 -2.02 28.68 -3.97
N THR A 121 -0.74 28.63 -4.26
CA THR A 121 -0.17 29.17 -5.50
C THR A 121 0.55 28.09 -6.28
N LEU A 122 0.33 28.02 -7.58
CA LEU A 122 1.18 27.26 -8.49
C LEU A 122 2.43 28.10 -8.80
N VAL A 123 3.58 27.51 -8.61
CA VAL A 123 4.90 28.14 -8.75
C VAL A 123 5.77 27.26 -9.64
N TYR A 124 6.67 27.89 -10.41
CA TYR A 124 7.74 27.12 -11.04
C TYR A 124 9.11 27.79 -10.82
N TYR A 125 10.11 26.95 -10.73
CA TYR A 125 11.50 27.37 -10.84
C TYR A 125 11.97 27.17 -12.28
N ASP A 126 12.53 28.24 -12.84
CA ASP A 126 13.17 28.23 -14.14
C ASP A 126 14.68 27.97 -13.95
N SER A 127 15.12 26.78 -14.37
CA SER A 127 16.52 26.36 -14.21
C SER A 127 17.48 27.14 -15.12
N GLN A 128 17.01 27.69 -16.23
CA GLN A 128 17.83 28.47 -17.17
C GLN A 128 18.10 29.88 -16.62
N HIS A 129 17.08 30.53 -16.08
CA HIS A 129 17.19 31.88 -15.56
C HIS A 129 17.42 31.93 -14.03
N GLN A 130 17.37 30.79 -13.35
CA GLN A 130 17.51 30.67 -11.89
C GLN A 130 16.50 31.56 -11.11
N THR A 131 15.27 31.58 -11.59
CA THR A 131 14.19 32.41 -11.01
C THR A 131 13.02 31.59 -10.54
N VAL A 132 12.41 32.02 -9.44
CA VAL A 132 11.13 31.46 -8.94
C VAL A 132 10.00 32.34 -9.44
N ASN A 133 9.05 31.76 -10.16
CA ASN A 133 7.96 32.47 -10.80
C ASN A 133 6.61 31.95 -10.28
N LYS A 134 5.81 32.87 -9.76
CA LYS A 134 4.42 32.59 -9.37
C LYS A 134 3.51 32.72 -10.57
N THR A 135 2.60 31.77 -10.75
CA THR A 135 1.68 31.77 -11.91
C THR A 135 0.24 32.08 -11.50
N ILE A 136 -0.44 31.17 -10.86
CA ILE A 136 -1.83 31.31 -10.50
C ILE A 136 -2.02 31.06 -8.98
N THR A 137 -2.83 31.89 -8.34
CA THR A 137 -3.15 31.78 -6.91
C THR A 137 -4.64 31.54 -6.74
N PHE A 138 -4.98 30.61 -5.84
CA PHE A 138 -6.34 30.25 -5.44
C PHE A 138 -6.59 30.70 -4.00
N PRO A 139 -7.10 31.91 -3.78
CA PRO A 139 -7.30 32.44 -2.43
C PRO A 139 -8.20 31.54 -1.59
N ASN A 140 -7.77 31.24 -0.36
CA ASN A 140 -8.49 30.38 0.58
C ASN A 140 -8.69 28.92 0.15
N GLN A 141 -7.87 28.43 -0.77
CA GLN A 141 -7.86 27.05 -1.25
C GLN A 141 -6.46 26.48 -1.14
N GLY A 142 -6.35 25.18 -0.96
CA GLY A 142 -5.08 24.45 -0.92
C GLY A 142 -4.86 23.69 -2.23
N LEU A 143 -3.67 23.81 -2.81
CA LEU A 143 -3.24 22.96 -3.91
C LEU A 143 -2.56 21.72 -3.36
N TRP A 144 -2.89 20.56 -3.96
CA TRP A 144 -2.30 19.30 -3.55
C TRP A 144 -1.38 18.75 -4.64
N TYR A 145 -1.87 17.93 -5.53
CA TYR A 145 -1.06 17.16 -6.46
C TYR A 145 -1.13 17.73 -7.87
N LEU A 146 -0.02 17.57 -8.57
CA LEU A 146 0.17 18.01 -9.94
C LEU A 146 0.32 16.84 -10.89
N ALA A 147 -0.19 16.96 -12.09
CA ALA A 147 0.10 16.07 -13.21
C ALA A 147 0.33 16.90 -14.48
N LEU A 148 1.20 16.38 -15.36
CA LEU A 148 1.48 16.99 -16.67
C LEU A 148 0.79 16.17 -17.75
N ASP A 149 0.07 16.84 -18.66
CA ASP A 149 -0.50 16.16 -19.80
C ASP A 149 0.42 16.22 -21.04
N HIS A 150 -0.01 15.54 -22.11
CA HIS A 150 0.79 15.42 -23.32
C HIS A 150 0.87 16.73 -24.13
N GLN A 151 0.03 17.72 -23.83
CA GLN A 151 0.11 19.07 -24.39
C GLN A 151 1.00 20.01 -23.56
N GLY A 152 1.54 19.54 -22.44
CA GLY A 152 2.34 20.34 -21.53
C GLY A 152 1.52 21.21 -20.57
N ARG A 153 0.21 20.92 -20.42
CA ARG A 153 -0.65 21.59 -19.46
C ARG A 153 -0.52 20.95 -18.08
N ILE A 154 -0.62 21.77 -17.05
CA ILE A 154 -0.53 21.35 -15.65
C ILE A 154 -1.94 21.15 -15.12
N TRP A 155 -2.22 19.94 -14.68
CA TRP A 155 -3.43 19.59 -13.97
C TRP A 155 -3.17 19.54 -12.48
N MET A 156 -4.08 20.04 -11.67
CA MET A 156 -3.91 20.09 -10.22
C MET A 156 -5.20 19.84 -9.48
N THR A 157 -5.09 19.17 -8.34
CA THR A 157 -6.19 19.00 -7.39
C THR A 157 -6.20 20.14 -6.40
N VAL A 158 -7.40 20.69 -6.15
CA VAL A 158 -7.62 21.87 -5.32
C VAL A 158 -8.74 21.59 -4.33
N PHE A 159 -8.53 21.90 -3.06
CA PHE A 159 -9.57 21.80 -2.06
C PHE A 159 -9.80 23.14 -1.36
N GLY A 160 -11.05 23.49 -1.12
CA GLY A 160 -11.43 24.71 -0.45
C GLY A 160 -11.79 24.51 1.02
N SER A 161 -11.64 25.59 1.79
CA SER A 161 -12.00 25.63 3.23
C SER A 161 -13.47 25.34 3.53
N THR A 162 -14.32 25.40 2.52
CA THR A 162 -15.77 25.14 2.62
C THR A 162 -16.15 23.69 2.28
N GLY A 163 -15.17 22.79 2.15
CA GLY A 163 -15.40 21.40 1.73
C GLY A 163 -15.66 21.22 0.23
N LYS A 164 -15.51 22.28 -0.56
CA LYS A 164 -15.60 22.20 -2.02
C LYS A 164 -14.25 21.86 -2.61
N SER A 165 -14.23 20.86 -3.45
CA SER A 165 -13.04 20.43 -4.19
C SER A 165 -13.19 20.75 -5.67
N SER A 166 -12.09 20.96 -6.36
CA SER A 166 -12.04 21.12 -7.81
C SER A 166 -10.76 20.52 -8.39
N VAL A 167 -10.79 20.27 -9.70
CA VAL A 167 -9.60 20.01 -10.50
C VAL A 167 -9.40 21.22 -11.41
N VAL A 168 -8.18 21.68 -11.54
CA VAL A 168 -7.84 22.83 -12.37
C VAL A 168 -6.81 22.41 -13.42
N MET A 169 -7.06 22.79 -14.65
CA MET A 169 -6.10 22.76 -15.75
C MET A 169 -5.51 24.15 -15.91
N PHE A 170 -4.20 24.24 -16.04
CA PHE A 170 -3.46 25.45 -16.35
C PHE A 170 -2.57 25.21 -17.57
N ASP A 171 -2.70 26.07 -18.58
CA ASP A 171 -1.86 26.03 -19.77
C ASP A 171 -0.71 27.05 -19.62
N PRO A 172 0.54 26.61 -19.49
CA PRO A 172 1.67 27.51 -19.35
C PRO A 172 2.02 28.26 -20.64
N SER A 173 1.47 27.89 -21.79
CA SER A 173 1.78 28.52 -23.08
C SER A 173 1.06 29.87 -23.29
N ASP A 174 -0.13 29.99 -22.74
CA ASP A 174 -0.97 31.19 -22.87
C ASP A 174 -1.47 31.76 -21.53
N GLY A 175 -1.20 31.04 -20.42
CA GLY A 175 -1.62 31.42 -19.08
C GLY A 175 -3.11 31.16 -18.78
N LEU A 176 -3.82 30.48 -19.68
CA LEU A 176 -5.23 30.17 -19.46
C LEU A 176 -5.40 29.05 -18.43
N ASN A 177 -6.49 29.11 -17.70
CA ASN A 177 -6.88 28.06 -16.78
C ASN A 177 -8.35 27.70 -16.91
N ARG A 178 -8.69 26.48 -16.54
CA ARG A 178 -10.07 26.00 -16.47
C ARG A 178 -10.27 25.22 -15.17
N THR A 179 -11.37 25.53 -14.48
CA THR A 179 -11.75 24.89 -13.23
C THR A 179 -12.92 23.95 -13.45
N TYR A 180 -12.78 22.73 -12.96
CA TYR A 180 -13.81 21.68 -12.94
C TYR A 180 -14.23 21.45 -11.48
N SER A 181 -15.48 21.78 -11.16
CA SER A 181 -16.00 21.58 -9.81
C SER A 181 -16.34 20.12 -9.56
N VAL A 182 -15.84 19.56 -8.46
CA VAL A 182 -16.19 18.19 -8.04
C VAL A 182 -17.62 18.19 -7.49
N PRO A 183 -18.51 17.30 -8.00
CA PRO A 183 -19.91 17.28 -7.60
C PRO A 183 -20.12 16.92 -6.11
N THR A 184 -19.38 15.95 -5.59
CA THR A 184 -19.51 15.50 -4.20
C THR A 184 -18.88 16.52 -3.23
N SER A 185 -19.65 16.95 -2.23
CA SER A 185 -19.14 17.78 -1.13
C SER A 185 -18.19 16.99 -0.25
N ASN A 186 -17.16 17.66 0.27
CA ASN A 186 -16.12 17.03 1.12
C ASN A 186 -15.40 15.85 0.43
N ALA A 187 -15.25 15.91 -0.88
CA ALA A 187 -14.59 14.88 -1.67
C ALA A 187 -13.10 14.71 -1.30
N TYR A 188 -12.46 15.76 -0.78
CA TYR A 188 -11.03 15.77 -0.44
C TYR A 188 -10.18 15.15 -1.54
N VAL A 189 -10.16 15.83 -2.69
CA VAL A 189 -9.39 15.39 -3.86
C VAL A 189 -7.90 15.31 -3.54
N GLN A 190 -7.26 14.22 -3.95
CA GLN A 190 -5.84 13.97 -3.74
C GLN A 190 -5.14 13.65 -5.06
N GLY A 191 -4.52 12.49 -5.18
CA GLY A 191 -3.72 12.11 -6.34
C GLY A 191 -4.42 12.33 -7.68
N ILE A 192 -3.64 12.73 -8.68
CA ILE A 192 -4.10 13.01 -10.03
C ILE A 192 -3.12 12.41 -11.04
N ALA A 193 -3.64 11.85 -12.12
CA ALA A 193 -2.86 11.29 -13.21
C ALA A 193 -3.55 11.53 -14.55
N VAL A 194 -2.74 11.59 -15.61
CA VAL A 194 -3.22 11.72 -17.00
C VAL A 194 -2.97 10.40 -17.71
N ALA A 195 -3.97 9.92 -18.45
CA ALA A 195 -3.86 8.68 -19.21
C ALA A 195 -2.78 8.77 -20.29
N PRO A 196 -2.07 7.67 -20.59
CA PRO A 196 -1.07 7.65 -21.65
C PRO A 196 -1.63 8.05 -23.02
N ALA A 197 -0.78 8.66 -23.84
CA ALA A 197 -1.16 9.05 -25.21
C ALA A 197 -1.65 7.82 -26.03
N PRO A 198 -2.62 7.97 -26.94
CA PRO A 198 -3.28 9.25 -27.35
C PRO A 198 -4.44 9.68 -26.44
N ASP A 199 -4.81 8.89 -25.45
CA ASP A 199 -5.86 9.25 -24.48
C ASP A 199 -5.30 10.27 -23.49
N ASN A 200 -6.00 11.35 -23.28
CA ASN A 200 -5.61 12.44 -22.39
C ASN A 200 -6.60 12.57 -21.23
N THR A 201 -7.34 11.52 -20.94
CA THR A 201 -8.28 11.47 -19.82
C THR A 201 -7.55 11.71 -18.52
N VAL A 202 -8.07 12.62 -17.71
CA VAL A 202 -7.54 12.91 -16.37
C VAL A 202 -8.33 12.13 -15.33
N TRP A 203 -7.61 11.44 -14.48
CA TRP A 203 -8.16 10.70 -13.36
C TRP A 203 -7.62 11.24 -12.03
N PHE A 204 -8.46 11.26 -11.01
CA PHE A 204 -8.06 11.72 -9.69
C PHE A 204 -8.79 10.95 -8.57
N ALA A 205 -8.20 10.97 -7.38
CA ALA A 205 -8.76 10.33 -6.20
C ALA A 205 -9.60 11.31 -5.38
N GLU A 206 -10.79 10.87 -4.97
CA GLU A 206 -11.67 11.56 -4.03
C GLU A 206 -11.64 10.82 -2.68
N ALA A 207 -10.61 11.09 -1.87
CA ALA A 207 -10.34 10.35 -0.64
C ALA A 207 -11.53 10.40 0.35
N GLY A 208 -12.14 11.58 0.52
CA GLY A 208 -13.28 11.74 1.42
C GLY A 208 -14.58 11.15 0.90
N ALA A 209 -14.74 11.05 -0.43
CA ALA A 209 -15.92 10.48 -1.08
C ALA A 209 -15.76 8.99 -1.39
N ARG A 210 -14.53 8.45 -1.30
CA ARG A 210 -14.18 7.07 -1.69
C ARG A 210 -14.52 6.77 -3.15
N LYS A 211 -14.20 7.71 -4.05
CA LYS A 211 -14.50 7.63 -5.47
C LYS A 211 -13.25 7.88 -6.31
N LEU A 212 -13.31 7.48 -7.56
CA LEU A 212 -12.45 8.02 -8.61
C LEU A 212 -13.23 9.08 -9.38
N GLY A 213 -12.59 10.20 -9.66
CA GLY A 213 -13.10 11.21 -10.56
C GLY A 213 -12.42 11.12 -11.92
N ARG A 214 -13.15 11.42 -12.98
CA ARG A 214 -12.70 11.38 -14.37
C ARG A 214 -13.10 12.63 -15.12
N ILE A 215 -12.17 13.16 -15.93
CA ILE A 215 -12.41 14.22 -16.91
C ILE A 215 -11.93 13.70 -18.28
N ALA A 216 -12.88 13.35 -19.14
CA ALA A 216 -12.57 12.69 -20.41
C ALA A 216 -12.18 13.67 -21.53
N CYS A 217 -12.54 14.94 -21.44
CA CYS A 217 -12.19 15.99 -22.40
C CYS A 217 -12.28 17.38 -21.76
N ASP A 218 -11.66 18.38 -22.38
CA ASP A 218 -11.61 19.75 -21.85
C ASP A 218 -12.98 20.41 -21.61
N SER A 219 -13.99 20.02 -22.37
CA SER A 219 -15.37 20.52 -22.21
C SER A 219 -16.27 19.59 -21.39
N CYS A 220 -15.76 18.42 -20.99
CA CYS A 220 -16.51 17.43 -20.22
C CYS A 220 -16.68 17.87 -18.77
N SER A 221 -17.79 17.46 -18.16
CA SER A 221 -17.96 17.52 -16.71
C SER A 221 -17.20 16.36 -16.04
N ILE A 222 -16.98 16.49 -14.72
CA ILE A 222 -16.46 15.39 -13.92
C ILE A 222 -17.48 14.26 -13.86
N GLU A 223 -17.01 13.06 -14.12
CA GLU A 223 -17.71 11.81 -13.85
C GLU A 223 -17.13 11.20 -12.58
N GLU A 224 -17.98 10.85 -11.62
CA GLU A 224 -17.58 10.21 -10.36
C GLU A 224 -17.94 8.73 -10.39
N ILE A 225 -16.96 7.84 -10.07
CA ILE A 225 -17.09 6.40 -10.15
C ILE A 225 -16.82 5.81 -8.76
N SER A 226 -17.82 5.11 -8.22
CA SER A 226 -17.73 4.50 -6.88
C SER A 226 -17.30 3.04 -6.97
N PRO A 227 -16.43 2.56 -6.08
CA PRO A 227 -16.19 1.15 -5.95
C PRO A 227 -17.47 0.43 -5.45
N PRO A 228 -17.67 -0.84 -5.80
CA PRO A 228 -18.79 -1.61 -5.29
C PRO A 228 -18.71 -1.73 -3.77
N SER A 229 -19.86 -1.72 -3.09
CA SER A 229 -19.95 -1.79 -1.63
C SER A 229 -19.37 -3.08 -1.03
N SER A 230 -19.15 -4.10 -1.84
CA SER A 230 -18.48 -5.35 -1.43
C SER A 230 -16.97 -5.20 -1.28
N LEU A 231 -16.37 -4.14 -1.85
CA LEU A 231 -14.97 -3.80 -1.66
C LEU A 231 -14.83 -2.80 -0.51
N ASN A 232 -14.09 -3.21 0.50
CA ASN A 232 -13.75 -2.30 1.59
C ASN A 232 -12.58 -1.41 1.15
N VAL A 233 -12.89 -0.21 0.66
CA VAL A 233 -11.92 0.81 0.28
C VAL A 233 -12.16 2.02 1.17
N ALA A 234 -11.26 2.25 2.12
CA ALA A 234 -11.44 3.31 3.13
C ALA A 234 -11.22 4.71 2.53
N ALA A 235 -10.09 4.94 1.90
CA ALA A 235 -9.74 6.23 1.28
C ALA A 235 -8.81 6.01 0.09
N LEU A 236 -9.23 6.42 -1.10
CA LEU A 236 -8.34 6.44 -2.26
C LEU A 236 -7.42 7.65 -2.15
N SER A 237 -6.10 7.44 -2.21
CA SER A 237 -5.12 8.53 -2.02
C SER A 237 -4.44 8.95 -3.31
N GLN A 238 -3.67 8.08 -3.93
CA GLN A 238 -2.94 8.37 -5.16
C GLN A 238 -3.49 7.52 -6.30
N VAL A 239 -3.31 8.00 -7.53
CA VAL A 239 -3.70 7.30 -8.74
C VAL A 239 -2.57 7.27 -9.76
N ALA A 240 -2.52 6.19 -10.54
CA ALA A 240 -1.64 6.02 -11.70
C ALA A 240 -2.39 5.25 -12.79
N ILE A 241 -2.00 5.44 -14.05
CA ILE A 241 -2.70 4.81 -15.17
C ILE A 241 -1.71 3.97 -15.95
N ASP A 242 -2.05 2.71 -16.17
CA ASP A 242 -1.21 1.79 -16.92
C ASP A 242 -1.40 1.93 -18.44
N ASN A 243 -0.54 1.26 -19.21
CA ASN A 243 -0.57 1.32 -20.68
C ASN A 243 -1.85 0.71 -21.29
N SER A 244 -2.64 0.00 -20.51
CA SER A 244 -3.95 -0.54 -20.91
C SER A 244 -5.12 0.35 -20.52
N GLY A 245 -4.85 1.50 -19.89
CA GLY A 245 -5.86 2.45 -19.40
C GLY A 245 -6.52 2.02 -18.08
N ASN A 246 -5.98 1.03 -17.38
CA ASN A 246 -6.45 0.70 -16.04
C ASN A 246 -5.97 1.77 -15.05
N VAL A 247 -6.84 2.13 -14.11
CA VAL A 247 -6.57 3.12 -13.08
C VAL A 247 -6.17 2.43 -11.78
N TRP A 248 -4.89 2.51 -11.44
CA TRP A 248 -4.33 2.00 -10.20
C TRP A 248 -4.45 3.04 -9.10
N PHE A 249 -4.69 2.60 -7.87
CA PHE A 249 -4.85 3.51 -6.74
C PHE A 249 -4.28 2.91 -5.44
N THR A 250 -3.86 3.78 -4.53
CA THR A 250 -3.50 3.40 -3.16
C THR A 250 -4.66 3.66 -2.20
N VAL A 251 -4.77 2.82 -1.17
CA VAL A 251 -5.67 3.01 -0.04
C VAL A 251 -4.81 3.32 1.19
N HIS A 252 -4.71 4.61 1.53
CA HIS A 252 -3.79 5.09 2.55
C HIS A 252 -4.32 4.91 3.98
N GLU A 253 -5.63 4.85 4.17
CA GLU A 253 -6.24 4.72 5.50
C GLU A 253 -6.99 3.39 5.64
N GLY A 254 -6.86 2.75 6.80
CA GLY A 254 -7.64 1.60 7.22
C GLY A 254 -7.13 0.28 6.71
N ASP A 255 -7.04 0.10 5.42
CA ASP A 255 -6.66 -1.17 4.80
C ASP A 255 -5.29 -1.07 4.13
N ASN A 256 -4.44 -2.02 4.42
CA ASN A 256 -3.10 -2.11 3.85
C ASN A 256 -3.16 -2.70 2.44
N GLN A 257 -3.65 -1.91 1.48
CA GLN A 257 -3.90 -2.38 0.13
C GLN A 257 -3.72 -1.30 -0.94
N PHE A 258 -3.49 -1.73 -2.14
CA PHE A 258 -3.66 -0.97 -3.37
C PHE A 258 -4.69 -1.65 -4.26
N GLY A 259 -5.12 -1.00 -5.33
CA GLY A 259 -6.13 -1.59 -6.18
C GLY A 259 -6.08 -1.08 -7.61
N VAL A 260 -6.95 -1.65 -8.44
CA VAL A 260 -7.12 -1.28 -9.84
C VAL A 260 -8.61 -1.22 -10.19
N PHE A 261 -8.95 -0.20 -10.96
CA PHE A 261 -10.22 -0.08 -11.67
C PHE A 261 -9.96 -0.22 -13.18
N ASN A 262 -10.68 -1.12 -13.82
CA ASN A 262 -10.68 -1.26 -15.27
C ASN A 262 -11.90 -0.53 -15.84
N PRO A 263 -11.72 0.63 -16.50
CA PRO A 263 -12.85 1.40 -17.01
C PRO A 263 -13.62 0.75 -18.17
N GLN A 264 -12.97 -0.14 -18.93
CA GLN A 264 -13.59 -0.82 -20.06
C GLN A 264 -14.50 -1.97 -19.62
N ALA A 265 -14.10 -2.68 -18.56
CA ALA A 265 -14.82 -3.81 -18.02
C ALA A 265 -15.72 -3.44 -16.83
N ASP A 266 -15.63 -2.20 -16.34
CA ASP A 266 -16.27 -1.72 -15.10
C ASP A 266 -16.00 -2.65 -13.92
N THR A 267 -14.74 -3.05 -13.75
CA THR A 267 -14.33 -3.99 -12.70
C THR A 267 -13.30 -3.38 -11.77
N TRP A 268 -13.44 -3.71 -10.48
CA TRP A 268 -12.52 -3.30 -9.42
C TRP A 268 -11.85 -4.52 -8.80
N LYS A 269 -10.57 -4.40 -8.52
CA LYS A 269 -9.81 -5.40 -7.76
C LYS A 269 -8.90 -4.69 -6.76
N THR A 270 -8.74 -5.25 -5.56
CA THR A 270 -7.79 -4.79 -4.57
C THR A 270 -6.79 -5.89 -4.23
N PHE A 271 -5.59 -5.47 -3.83
CA PHE A 271 -4.47 -6.34 -3.51
C PHE A 271 -3.96 -5.94 -2.13
N PRO A 272 -3.91 -6.87 -1.17
CA PRO A 272 -3.28 -6.61 0.11
C PRO A 272 -1.77 -6.41 -0.08
N ILE A 273 -1.18 -5.56 0.74
CA ILE A 273 0.25 -5.29 0.75
C ILE A 273 0.89 -5.96 1.95
N GLY A 274 2.10 -6.38 1.75
CA GLY A 274 2.97 -6.84 2.80
C GLY A 274 2.74 -8.27 3.21
N TYR A 275 3.77 -8.79 3.80
CA TYR A 275 3.71 -10.01 4.56
C TYR A 275 4.05 -9.69 6.02
N CYS A 276 3.40 -10.40 6.91
CA CYS A 276 3.65 -10.25 8.31
C CYS A 276 4.54 -11.39 8.75
N LEU A 277 5.85 -11.15 8.97
CA LEU A 277 6.69 -12.16 9.61
C LEU A 277 6.40 -12.27 11.10
N ASP A 278 6.20 -11.16 11.81
CA ASP A 278 6.03 -11.17 13.27
C ASP A 278 5.04 -10.17 13.85
N ALA A 279 4.95 -9.00 13.28
CA ALA A 279 3.93 -8.01 13.58
C ALA A 279 3.55 -7.34 12.27
N CYS A 280 2.28 -7.46 11.90
CA CYS A 280 1.80 -6.79 10.70
C CYS A 280 1.88 -5.28 10.88
N VAL A 281 2.98 -4.71 10.50
CA VAL A 281 3.11 -3.26 10.38
C VAL A 281 2.36 -2.88 9.12
N SER A 282 1.41 -1.97 9.25
CA SER A 282 0.71 -1.43 8.09
C SER A 282 1.74 -0.84 7.11
N GLY A 283 1.72 -1.21 5.84
CA GLY A 283 2.54 -0.60 4.80
C GLY A 283 2.17 0.86 4.61
N LEU A 284 0.91 1.23 4.79
CA LEU A 284 0.33 2.52 4.46
C LEU A 284 0.82 3.00 3.09
N PRO A 285 0.37 2.38 1.98
CA PRO A 285 0.82 2.76 0.66
C PRO A 285 0.41 4.20 0.38
N ASN A 286 1.36 5.01 -0.12
CA ASN A 286 1.12 6.42 -0.41
C ASN A 286 1.28 6.69 -1.91
N ALA A 287 2.48 6.96 -2.41
CA ALA A 287 2.72 7.18 -3.82
C ALA A 287 2.47 5.92 -4.65
N ILE A 288 1.96 6.08 -5.87
CA ILE A 288 1.81 5.00 -6.85
C ILE A 288 2.12 5.52 -8.25
N PHE A 289 2.89 4.75 -9.02
CA PHE A 289 3.32 5.10 -10.38
C PHE A 289 3.45 3.83 -11.23
N VAL A 290 3.41 4.02 -12.56
CA VAL A 290 3.62 2.96 -13.54
C VAL A 290 4.95 3.20 -14.24
N ASP A 291 5.78 2.15 -14.38
CA ASP A 291 7.03 2.24 -15.13
C ASP A 291 6.86 1.90 -16.62
N ALA A 292 7.90 2.08 -17.38
CA ALA A 292 7.90 1.80 -18.83
C ALA A 292 7.65 0.32 -19.18
N ARG A 293 7.76 -0.59 -18.22
CA ARG A 293 7.46 -2.03 -18.36
C ARG A 293 6.05 -2.38 -17.88
N ASN A 294 5.24 -1.38 -17.60
CA ASN A 294 3.87 -1.55 -17.06
C ASN A 294 3.81 -2.19 -15.67
N ARG A 295 4.89 -2.11 -14.88
CA ARG A 295 4.88 -2.51 -13.47
C ARG A 295 4.40 -1.35 -12.63
N ILE A 296 3.69 -1.67 -11.56
CA ILE A 296 3.11 -0.72 -10.62
C ILE A 296 4.05 -0.58 -9.44
N TRP A 297 4.56 0.61 -9.21
CA TRP A 297 5.47 0.94 -8.12
C TRP A 297 4.77 1.80 -7.09
N PHE A 298 4.99 1.53 -5.83
CA PHE A 298 4.40 2.30 -4.74
C PHE A 298 5.35 2.38 -3.54
N SER A 299 5.14 3.42 -2.72
CA SER A 299 5.84 3.55 -1.45
C SER A 299 5.02 2.93 -0.32
N GLU A 300 5.69 2.23 0.59
CA GLU A 300 5.13 1.73 1.84
C GLU A 300 5.67 2.58 2.99
N HIS A 301 4.91 3.60 3.31
CA HIS A 301 5.33 4.68 4.18
C HIS A 301 5.81 4.20 5.56
N ILE A 302 5.04 3.37 6.25
CA ILE A 302 5.39 2.87 7.59
C ILE A 302 6.30 1.64 7.52
N ALA A 303 6.02 0.70 6.62
CA ALA A 303 6.82 -0.52 6.49
C ALA A 303 8.24 -0.25 5.96
N GLY A 304 8.50 0.96 5.46
CA GLY A 304 9.83 1.34 5.01
C GLY A 304 10.32 0.58 3.79
N ARG A 305 9.42 0.35 2.84
CA ARG A 305 9.70 -0.41 1.63
C ARG A 305 9.29 0.34 0.38
N VAL A 306 9.87 -0.07 -0.73
CA VAL A 306 9.38 0.24 -2.08
C VAL A 306 8.77 -1.03 -2.63
N GLY A 307 7.47 -1.01 -2.93
CA GLY A 307 6.74 -2.12 -3.51
C GLY A 307 6.70 -2.04 -5.04
N SER A 308 6.74 -3.19 -5.70
CA SER A 308 6.57 -3.36 -7.14
C SER A 308 5.60 -4.51 -7.41
N TYR A 309 4.52 -4.24 -8.12
CA TYR A 309 3.59 -5.27 -8.56
C TYR A 309 3.64 -5.42 -10.09
N ASP A 310 3.80 -6.65 -10.55
CA ASP A 310 3.74 -6.99 -11.97
C ASP A 310 2.38 -7.60 -12.31
N PRO A 311 1.50 -6.87 -13.02
CA PRO A 311 0.17 -7.37 -13.36
C PRO A 311 0.19 -8.60 -14.28
N SER A 312 1.28 -8.81 -15.03
CA SER A 312 1.39 -9.92 -15.98
C SER A 312 1.66 -11.26 -15.29
N SER A 313 2.31 -11.25 -14.14
CA SER A 313 2.67 -12.43 -13.36
C SER A 313 1.92 -12.55 -12.02
N ASP A 314 1.15 -11.53 -11.62
CA ASP A 314 0.49 -11.41 -10.31
C ASP A 314 1.48 -11.50 -9.13
N VAL A 315 2.69 -10.95 -9.33
CA VAL A 315 3.79 -11.00 -8.35
C VAL A 315 4.02 -9.64 -7.73
N LEU A 316 4.00 -9.59 -6.41
CA LEU A 316 4.42 -8.46 -5.61
C LEU A 316 5.88 -8.66 -5.17
N THR A 317 6.71 -7.65 -5.37
CA THR A 317 8.09 -7.62 -4.88
C THR A 317 8.27 -6.39 -4.00
N GLU A 318 8.78 -6.60 -2.79
CA GLU A 318 8.97 -5.54 -1.80
C GLU A 318 10.47 -5.41 -1.47
N TYR A 319 10.99 -4.19 -1.59
CA TYR A 319 12.39 -3.85 -1.36
C TYR A 319 12.50 -3.03 -0.06
N PRO A 320 12.92 -3.62 1.06
CA PRO A 320 13.17 -2.86 2.27
C PRO A 320 14.36 -1.91 2.05
N VAL A 321 14.19 -0.64 2.41
CA VAL A 321 15.23 0.36 2.15
C VAL A 321 16.24 0.49 3.29
N SER A 322 15.89 0.08 4.51
CA SER A 322 16.72 0.22 5.70
C SER A 322 16.44 -0.89 6.70
N PRO A 323 17.42 -1.26 7.56
CA PRO A 323 17.16 -2.09 8.74
C PRO A 323 16.37 -1.34 9.84
N ASP A 324 16.26 -0.02 9.76
CA ASP A 324 15.39 0.75 10.65
C ASP A 324 13.93 0.31 10.41
N PRO A 325 13.17 -0.02 11.46
CA PRO A 325 11.78 -0.46 11.31
C PRO A 325 10.85 0.62 10.76
N TYR A 326 11.23 1.90 10.82
CA TYR A 326 10.39 3.04 10.41
C TYR A 326 11.17 4.11 9.63
N PRO A 327 11.76 3.81 8.48
CA PRO A 327 12.56 4.79 7.73
C PRO A 327 11.69 5.89 7.09
N GLY A 328 10.39 5.70 7.00
CA GLY A 328 9.45 6.67 6.45
C GLY A 328 9.59 6.82 4.93
N VAL A 329 9.37 5.77 4.15
CA VAL A 329 9.37 5.83 2.68
C VAL A 329 8.09 6.53 2.20
N TRP A 330 8.13 7.85 2.20
CA TRP A 330 6.95 8.66 1.90
C TRP A 330 6.61 8.69 0.41
N TRP A 331 7.62 8.78 -0.45
CA TRP A 331 7.43 8.89 -1.89
C TRP A 331 8.39 7.94 -2.61
N ALA A 332 7.90 7.25 -3.63
CA ALA A 332 8.71 6.45 -4.53
C ALA A 332 8.19 6.61 -5.95
N MET A 333 9.09 6.85 -6.92
CA MET A 333 8.73 7.15 -8.29
C MET A 333 9.72 6.52 -9.27
N PRO A 334 9.27 5.77 -10.30
CA PRO A 334 10.12 5.33 -11.38
C PRO A 334 10.77 6.50 -12.12
N GLY A 335 12.03 6.34 -12.44
CA GLY A 335 12.80 7.28 -13.23
C GLY A 335 13.52 6.61 -14.39
N PRO A 336 14.39 7.34 -15.08
CA PRO A 336 15.21 6.80 -16.17
C PRO A 336 16.08 5.62 -15.73
N ASN A 337 16.54 4.83 -16.70
CA ASN A 337 17.42 3.67 -16.51
C ASN A 337 16.86 2.57 -15.61
N ASN A 338 15.53 2.47 -15.48
CA ASN A 338 14.85 1.55 -14.56
C ASN A 338 15.30 1.70 -13.09
N LEU A 339 15.64 2.90 -12.68
CA LEU A 339 15.86 3.25 -11.29
C LEU A 339 14.54 3.75 -10.70
N VAL A 340 14.17 3.24 -9.54
CA VAL A 340 12.98 3.71 -8.83
C VAL A 340 13.45 4.51 -7.62
N TRP A 341 13.31 5.81 -7.70
CA TRP A 341 13.77 6.75 -6.71
C TRP A 341 12.81 6.85 -5.53
N PHE A 342 13.35 7.00 -4.33
CA PHE A 342 12.54 7.16 -3.12
C PHE A 342 13.14 8.18 -2.15
N VAL A 343 12.29 8.72 -1.31
CA VAL A 343 12.67 9.50 -0.12
C VAL A 343 12.37 8.70 1.13
N ALA A 344 13.36 8.60 2.00
CA ALA A 344 13.23 8.05 3.35
C ALA A 344 13.28 9.23 4.34
N ASN A 345 12.11 9.85 4.57
CA ASN A 345 12.04 11.16 5.22
C ASN A 345 12.54 11.15 6.67
N ARG A 346 12.31 10.06 7.42
CA ARG A 346 12.77 9.94 8.80
C ARG A 346 14.28 9.72 8.91
N LEU A 347 14.90 9.16 7.88
CA LEU A 347 16.35 9.02 7.79
C LEU A 347 17.01 10.29 7.24
N GLY A 348 16.24 11.18 6.63
CA GLY A 348 16.75 12.35 5.92
C GLY A 348 17.52 11.96 4.66
N GLU A 349 17.13 10.90 3.97
CA GLU A 349 17.89 10.30 2.87
C GLU A 349 17.05 10.16 1.60
N VAL A 350 17.76 10.21 0.48
CA VAL A 350 17.26 9.95 -0.87
C VAL A 350 18.02 8.76 -1.44
N GLY A 351 17.31 7.85 -2.08
CA GLY A 351 17.91 6.66 -2.68
C GLY A 351 17.15 6.16 -3.88
N TYR A 352 17.59 5.04 -4.42
CA TYR A 352 16.88 4.36 -5.49
C TYR A 352 16.98 2.84 -5.34
N VAL A 353 15.95 2.16 -5.84
CA VAL A 353 15.95 0.73 -6.13
C VAL A 353 16.40 0.53 -7.57
N ASN A 354 17.43 -0.29 -7.78
CA ASN A 354 17.89 -0.66 -9.12
C ASN A 354 17.03 -1.81 -9.67
N ALA A 355 15.97 -1.47 -10.37
CA ALA A 355 15.02 -2.43 -10.95
C ALA A 355 15.53 -3.11 -12.24
N THR A 356 16.80 -2.87 -12.65
CA THR A 356 17.46 -3.65 -13.70
C THR A 356 17.99 -4.98 -13.19
N LEU A 357 18.26 -5.06 -11.88
CA LEU A 357 18.77 -6.28 -11.28
C LEU A 357 17.64 -7.30 -11.12
N PRO A 358 17.82 -8.52 -11.63
CA PRO A 358 16.79 -9.55 -11.48
C PRO A 358 16.74 -10.04 -10.03
N VAL A 359 15.53 -10.24 -9.53
CA VAL A 359 15.31 -11.02 -8.31
C VAL A 359 15.22 -12.48 -8.73
N PRO A 360 16.13 -13.37 -8.28
CA PRO A 360 16.23 -14.74 -8.80
C PRO A 360 15.17 -15.68 -8.23
N VAL A 361 14.02 -15.14 -7.88
CA VAL A 361 12.89 -15.86 -7.28
C VAL A 361 11.66 -15.64 -8.14
N ASN A 362 11.00 -16.73 -8.52
CA ASN A 362 9.69 -16.68 -9.16
C ASN A 362 8.74 -17.66 -8.44
N LEU A 363 7.58 -17.18 -8.07
CA LEU A 363 6.51 -17.93 -7.43
C LEU A 363 5.34 -18.07 -8.39
N ALA A 364 4.74 -19.25 -8.44
CA ALA A 364 3.49 -19.44 -9.15
C ALA A 364 2.54 -20.28 -8.28
N GLY A 365 1.38 -19.72 -8.01
CA GLY A 365 0.29 -20.36 -7.27
C GLY A 365 -0.77 -20.96 -8.17
N PRO A 366 -1.84 -21.50 -7.59
CA PRO A 366 -2.99 -21.97 -8.35
C PRO A 366 -3.69 -20.80 -9.05
N SER A 367 -4.14 -21.04 -10.27
CA SER A 367 -5.01 -20.13 -11.00
C SER A 367 -6.45 -20.28 -10.51
N GLY A 368 -6.96 -19.31 -9.75
CA GLY A 368 -8.34 -19.28 -9.29
C GLY A 368 -8.52 -19.51 -7.79
N ASP A 369 -9.79 -19.49 -7.38
CA ASP A 369 -10.17 -19.56 -5.98
C ASP A 369 -9.97 -20.94 -5.38
N ILE A 370 -9.36 -20.99 -4.20
CA ILE A 370 -9.28 -22.21 -3.38
C ILE A 370 -10.45 -22.20 -2.40
N VAL A 371 -11.37 -23.14 -2.53
CA VAL A 371 -12.52 -23.25 -1.63
C VAL A 371 -12.14 -24.06 -0.40
N ILE A 372 -12.34 -23.49 0.79
CA ILE A 372 -12.13 -24.15 2.09
C ILE A 372 -13.39 -24.01 2.95
N GLN A 373 -13.90 -25.13 3.44
CA GLN A 373 -14.99 -25.14 4.42
C GLN A 373 -14.49 -24.75 5.80
N LYS A 374 -15.32 -24.06 6.59
CA LYS A 374 -15.02 -23.75 8.00
C LYS A 374 -14.64 -25.03 8.77
N GLY A 375 -13.56 -24.95 9.56
CA GLY A 375 -13.02 -26.06 10.32
C GLY A 375 -12.19 -27.06 9.51
N PHE A 376 -12.00 -26.84 8.21
CA PHE A 376 -11.22 -27.74 7.35
C PHE A 376 -9.96 -27.07 6.82
N TYR A 377 -9.10 -27.87 6.19
CA TYR A 377 -7.87 -27.41 5.54
C TYR A 377 -7.78 -27.88 4.09
N ARG A 378 -6.89 -27.23 3.35
CA ARG A 378 -6.47 -27.63 2.00
C ARG A 378 -4.96 -27.57 1.88
N ASN A 379 -4.40 -28.56 1.19
CA ASN A 379 -3.02 -28.53 0.74
C ASN A 379 -2.98 -27.90 -0.66
N ILE A 380 -2.16 -26.90 -0.83
CA ILE A 380 -2.05 -26.08 -2.02
C ILE A 380 -0.63 -26.23 -2.56
N PRO A 381 -0.43 -26.76 -3.77
CA PRO A 381 0.87 -26.79 -4.41
C PRO A 381 1.26 -25.39 -4.91
N VAL A 382 2.49 -25.00 -4.65
CA VAL A 382 3.09 -23.76 -5.12
C VAL A 382 4.38 -24.07 -5.84
N THR A 383 4.55 -23.57 -7.03
CA THR A 383 5.80 -23.70 -7.77
C THR A 383 6.75 -22.58 -7.35
N VAL A 384 7.95 -22.96 -6.95
CA VAL A 384 9.03 -22.04 -6.61
C VAL A 384 10.19 -22.29 -7.57
N ASN A 385 10.52 -21.30 -8.35
CA ASN A 385 11.72 -21.30 -9.19
C ASN A 385 12.73 -20.35 -8.57
N PHE A 386 13.85 -20.90 -8.08
CA PHE A 386 14.90 -20.15 -7.42
C PHE A 386 16.27 -20.60 -7.92
N GLN A 387 17.00 -19.68 -8.53
CA GLN A 387 18.32 -19.94 -9.12
C GLN A 387 19.48 -19.32 -8.31
N GLY A 388 19.22 -18.83 -7.12
CA GLY A 388 20.24 -18.26 -6.25
C GLY A 388 21.09 -19.32 -5.55
N PRO A 389 22.29 -18.97 -5.06
CA PRO A 389 23.22 -19.91 -4.45
C PRO A 389 22.87 -20.28 -3.00
N GLN A 390 21.92 -19.59 -2.37
CA GLN A 390 21.58 -19.74 -0.96
C GLN A 390 20.16 -20.27 -0.79
N THR A 391 19.83 -20.69 0.42
CA THR A 391 18.47 -21.09 0.78
C THR A 391 17.57 -19.86 0.91
N LEU A 392 16.36 -19.92 0.34
CA LEU A 392 15.29 -18.95 0.55
C LEU A 392 14.64 -19.16 1.92
N SER A 393 14.29 -18.07 2.59
CA SER A 393 13.23 -18.13 3.61
C SER A 393 11.87 -18.16 2.92
N PHE A 394 10.94 -18.99 3.43
CA PHE A 394 9.60 -19.09 2.87
C PHE A 394 8.57 -19.01 3.99
N ALA A 395 7.56 -18.18 3.79
CA ALA A 395 6.50 -17.93 4.77
C ALA A 395 5.12 -18.04 4.13
N VAL A 396 4.15 -18.47 4.94
CA VAL A 396 2.73 -18.53 4.60
C VAL A 396 1.97 -17.67 5.59
N SER A 397 1.49 -16.52 5.16
CA SER A 397 0.87 -15.53 6.03
C SER A 397 -0.58 -15.27 5.61
N PRO A 398 -1.57 -15.63 6.46
CA PRO A 398 -2.94 -15.20 6.24
C PRO A 398 -3.02 -13.68 6.32
N LEU A 399 -3.63 -13.05 5.31
CA LEU A 399 -3.88 -11.62 5.26
C LEU A 399 -5.29 -11.34 5.78
N THR A 400 -5.38 -10.58 6.85
CA THR A 400 -6.67 -10.12 7.38
C THR A 400 -6.96 -8.73 6.86
N GLN A 401 -8.17 -8.47 6.43
CA GLN A 401 -8.60 -7.12 6.02
C GLN A 401 -8.62 -6.13 7.20
N ASP A 402 -8.70 -6.63 8.43
CA ASP A 402 -8.82 -5.84 9.67
C ASP A 402 -7.56 -5.94 10.54
N GLN A 403 -6.40 -5.62 10.01
CA GLN A 403 -5.16 -5.64 10.81
C GLN A 403 -5.08 -4.59 11.93
N GLN A 404 -6.05 -3.71 12.05
CA GLN A 404 -6.09 -2.71 13.13
C GLN A 404 -6.66 -3.22 14.46
N SER A 405 -7.31 -4.37 14.51
CA SER A 405 -7.82 -4.91 15.77
C SER A 405 -7.11 -6.22 16.11
N SER A 406 -6.17 -6.14 17.03
CA SER A 406 -5.51 -7.30 17.67
C SER A 406 -6.49 -8.23 18.43
N THR A 407 -7.79 -7.96 18.37
CA THR A 407 -8.84 -8.66 19.10
C THR A 407 -9.70 -9.58 18.22
N SER A 408 -9.59 -9.51 16.89
CA SER A 408 -10.33 -10.44 16.02
C SER A 408 -9.63 -11.79 15.96
N PRO A 409 -10.32 -12.90 16.22
CA PRO A 409 -9.72 -14.23 16.12
C PRO A 409 -9.24 -14.49 14.68
N ALA A 410 -8.09 -15.12 14.55
CA ALA A 410 -7.56 -15.50 13.25
C ALA A 410 -8.60 -16.27 12.44
N GLN A 411 -8.81 -15.85 11.20
CA GLN A 411 -9.83 -16.44 10.32
C GLN A 411 -9.26 -17.60 9.48
N LEU A 412 -7.99 -17.48 9.12
CA LEU A 412 -7.21 -18.49 8.41
C LEU A 412 -5.91 -18.78 9.16
N TYR A 413 -5.42 -19.98 8.97
CA TYR A 413 -4.09 -20.39 9.43
C TYR A 413 -3.34 -20.96 8.23
N GLY A 414 -2.10 -20.56 8.06
CA GLY A 414 -1.23 -21.04 7.00
C GLY A 414 0.01 -21.73 7.60
N SER A 415 0.46 -22.78 6.97
CA SER A 415 1.73 -23.43 7.26
C SER A 415 2.36 -23.99 5.99
N GLY A 416 3.69 -24.07 5.99
CA GLY A 416 4.46 -24.57 4.85
C GLY A 416 5.91 -24.80 5.25
N PRO A 417 6.79 -25.09 4.30
CA PRO A 417 8.22 -25.14 4.58
C PRO A 417 8.70 -23.76 5.04
N SER A 418 9.61 -23.73 6.01
CA SER A 418 10.23 -22.46 6.45
C SER A 418 11.35 -21.99 5.52
N SER A 419 11.88 -22.90 4.70
CA SER A 419 12.96 -22.62 3.77
C SER A 419 12.91 -23.52 2.54
N ILE A 420 13.46 -23.03 1.42
CA ILE A 420 13.57 -23.74 0.15
C ILE A 420 15.01 -23.60 -0.33
N GLY A 421 15.66 -24.74 -0.57
CA GLY A 421 17.02 -24.77 -1.08
C GLY A 421 17.13 -24.38 -2.55
N PRO A 422 18.35 -24.07 -3.02
CA PRO A 422 18.59 -23.80 -4.44
C PRO A 422 18.31 -25.04 -5.30
N SER A 423 17.81 -24.81 -6.52
CA SER A 423 17.55 -25.88 -7.48
C SER A 423 17.74 -25.38 -8.89
N THR A 424 18.21 -26.25 -9.78
CA THR A 424 18.32 -25.98 -11.21
C THR A 424 16.99 -26.12 -11.96
N SER A 425 15.97 -26.66 -11.28
CA SER A 425 14.62 -26.82 -11.82
C SER A 425 13.59 -26.28 -10.82
N PRO A 426 12.39 -25.87 -11.32
CA PRO A 426 11.29 -25.48 -10.44
C PRO A 426 10.97 -26.56 -9.40
N GLN A 427 10.77 -26.17 -8.16
CA GLN A 427 10.37 -27.04 -7.04
C GLN A 427 8.89 -26.80 -6.72
N THR A 428 8.22 -27.85 -6.23
CA THR A 428 6.88 -27.72 -5.70
C THR A 428 6.93 -27.68 -4.17
N ALA A 429 6.56 -26.56 -3.59
CA ALA A 429 6.29 -26.44 -2.17
C ALA A 429 4.80 -26.73 -1.92
N THR A 430 4.50 -27.55 -0.93
CA THR A 430 3.12 -27.78 -0.49
C THR A 430 2.85 -26.94 0.75
N ILE A 431 1.86 -26.04 0.66
CA ILE A 431 1.39 -25.30 1.82
C ILE A 431 0.05 -25.85 2.29
N SER A 432 -0.22 -25.75 3.59
CA SER A 432 -1.51 -26.11 4.17
C SER A 432 -2.19 -24.86 4.67
N VAL A 433 -3.42 -24.61 4.23
CA VAL A 433 -4.24 -23.50 4.68
C VAL A 433 -5.53 -24.05 5.28
N SER A 434 -5.87 -23.61 6.49
CA SER A 434 -7.10 -24.00 7.19
C SER A 434 -7.95 -22.78 7.54
N ALA A 435 -9.28 -22.95 7.51
CA ALA A 435 -10.24 -21.96 7.95
C ALA A 435 -10.73 -22.30 9.37
N ALA A 436 -10.75 -21.32 10.27
CA ALA A 436 -11.32 -21.48 11.59
C ALA A 436 -12.82 -21.82 11.53
N TRP A 437 -13.36 -22.51 12.54
CA TRP A 437 -14.82 -22.68 12.68
C TRP A 437 -15.55 -21.35 12.82
N SER A 438 -14.92 -20.37 13.47
CA SER A 438 -15.42 -19.01 13.65
C SER A 438 -15.19 -18.11 12.44
N ALA A 439 -14.52 -18.57 11.40
CA ALA A 439 -14.25 -17.75 10.23
C ALA A 439 -15.56 -17.29 9.56
N THR A 440 -15.61 -16.05 9.10
CA THR A 440 -16.73 -15.56 8.30
C THR A 440 -16.62 -16.08 6.87
N SER A 441 -17.75 -16.45 6.27
CA SER A 441 -17.79 -16.87 4.87
C SER A 441 -17.43 -15.71 3.94
N GLY A 442 -16.76 -16.00 2.83
CA GLY A 442 -16.35 -15.02 1.84
C GLY A 442 -14.89 -15.15 1.42
N ALA A 443 -14.44 -14.21 0.59
CA ALA A 443 -13.08 -14.17 0.09
C ALA A 443 -12.09 -13.74 1.17
N ARG A 444 -10.94 -14.42 1.22
CA ARG A 444 -9.78 -14.12 2.06
C ARG A 444 -8.52 -14.33 1.22
N TYR A 445 -7.41 -13.81 1.68
CA TYR A 445 -6.13 -13.99 1.01
C TYR A 445 -5.09 -14.62 1.94
N VAL A 446 -4.20 -15.38 1.34
CA VAL A 446 -2.98 -15.87 1.98
C VAL A 446 -1.81 -15.41 1.12
N ALA A 447 -0.88 -14.67 1.71
CA ALA A 447 0.38 -14.34 1.08
C ALA A 447 1.35 -15.50 1.19
N LEU A 448 1.96 -15.87 0.09
CA LEU A 448 3.05 -16.83 0.02
C LEU A 448 4.29 -16.04 -0.34
N THR A 449 5.20 -15.91 0.62
CA THR A 449 6.35 -15.02 0.50
C THR A 449 7.64 -15.80 0.54
N ALA A 450 8.47 -15.62 -0.46
CA ALA A 450 9.85 -16.05 -0.48
C ALA A 450 10.76 -14.84 -0.27
N THR A 451 11.70 -14.93 0.65
CA THR A 451 12.64 -13.84 0.94
C THR A 451 14.05 -14.24 0.57
N TRP A 452 14.70 -13.40 -0.22
CA TRP A 452 16.09 -13.54 -0.63
C TRP A 452 16.82 -12.19 -0.56
N ASN A 453 17.96 -12.14 0.14
CA ASN A 453 18.70 -10.89 0.37
C ASN A 453 17.81 -9.74 0.86
N ASN A 454 16.88 -10.03 1.75
CA ASN A 454 15.86 -9.13 2.30
C ASN A 454 14.78 -8.65 1.30
N VAL A 455 14.88 -8.99 0.05
CA VAL A 455 13.79 -8.72 -0.92
C VAL A 455 12.74 -9.81 -0.76
N ALA A 456 11.51 -9.39 -0.53
CA ALA A 456 10.37 -10.28 -0.43
C ALA A 456 9.67 -10.39 -1.79
N VAL A 457 9.43 -11.60 -2.24
CA VAL A 457 8.63 -11.89 -3.45
C VAL A 457 7.39 -12.65 -3.01
N SER A 458 6.23 -12.11 -3.28
CA SER A 458 4.96 -12.66 -2.80
C SER A 458 3.97 -12.89 -3.93
N ILE A 459 3.17 -13.94 -3.77
CA ILE A 459 1.93 -14.14 -4.51
C ILE A 459 0.76 -14.22 -3.54
N HIS A 460 -0.42 -13.82 -3.97
CA HIS A 460 -1.62 -13.83 -3.17
C HIS A 460 -2.58 -14.93 -3.64
N VAL A 461 -2.77 -15.94 -2.80
CA VAL A 461 -3.74 -17.00 -3.06
C VAL A 461 -5.10 -16.62 -2.46
N ARG A 462 -6.11 -16.53 -3.31
CA ARG A 462 -7.47 -16.21 -2.89
C ARG A 462 -8.17 -17.45 -2.36
N ILE A 463 -8.63 -17.37 -1.11
CA ILE A 463 -9.32 -18.43 -0.38
C ILE A 463 -10.80 -18.05 -0.25
N MET A 464 -11.69 -18.88 -0.77
CA MET A 464 -13.13 -18.76 -0.56
C MET A 464 -13.54 -19.61 0.64
N VAL A 465 -13.80 -18.96 1.77
CA VAL A 465 -14.33 -19.63 2.96
C VAL A 465 -15.82 -19.84 2.79
N VAL A 466 -16.28 -21.08 2.90
CA VAL A 466 -17.70 -21.46 2.79
C VAL A 466 -18.18 -22.16 4.05
N GLU A 467 -19.49 -22.16 4.27
CA GLU A 467 -20.08 -22.89 5.39
C GLU A 467 -19.75 -24.39 5.31
N ALA A 468 -19.48 -24.99 6.45
CA ALA A 468 -19.28 -26.43 6.51
C ALA A 468 -20.61 -27.13 6.18
N SER A 469 -20.65 -27.89 5.10
CA SER A 469 -21.75 -28.82 4.89
C SER A 469 -21.66 -29.94 5.94
N VAL A 470 -22.50 -29.88 6.97
CA VAL A 470 -22.61 -30.98 7.91
C VAL A 470 -23.21 -32.15 7.14
N PRO A 471 -22.51 -33.28 6.98
CA PRO A 471 -23.10 -34.44 6.33
C PRO A 471 -24.33 -34.86 7.14
N VAL A 472 -25.46 -35.05 6.48
CA VAL A 472 -26.72 -35.50 7.12
C VAL A 472 -26.50 -36.73 8.03
N VAL A 473 -25.49 -37.54 7.72
CA VAL A 473 -25.03 -38.68 8.51
C VAL A 473 -24.56 -38.27 9.92
N ALA A 474 -23.93 -37.11 10.14
CA ALA A 474 -23.51 -36.65 11.46
C ALA A 474 -24.69 -36.29 12.35
N LEU A 475 -25.78 -35.74 11.78
CA LEU A 475 -27.05 -35.51 12.50
C LEU A 475 -27.72 -36.81 12.90
N GLY A 476 -27.64 -37.85 12.09
CA GLY A 476 -28.14 -39.20 12.40
C GLY A 476 -27.44 -39.83 13.59
N PHE A 477 -26.10 -39.70 13.68
CA PHE A 477 -25.33 -40.22 14.81
C PHE A 477 -25.59 -39.44 16.11
N SER A 478 -25.76 -38.14 16.04
CA SER A 478 -26.13 -37.33 17.21
C SER A 478 -27.52 -37.64 17.73
N PHE A 479 -28.47 -37.90 16.83
CA PHE A 479 -29.83 -38.37 17.18
C PHE A 479 -29.84 -39.76 17.79
N LEU A 480 -29.03 -40.68 17.26
CA LEU A 480 -28.89 -42.06 17.80
C LEU A 480 -28.24 -42.06 19.19
N ILE A 481 -27.27 -41.18 19.45
CA ILE A 481 -26.68 -41.03 20.79
C ILE A 481 -27.68 -40.43 21.78
N LEU A 482 -28.47 -39.42 21.35
CA LEU A 482 -29.53 -38.82 22.16
C LEU A 482 -30.70 -39.78 22.43
N LEU A 483 -31.08 -40.64 21.49
CA LEU A 483 -32.12 -41.64 21.66
C LEU A 483 -31.64 -42.91 22.38
N GLY A 484 -30.33 -43.22 22.31
CA GLY A 484 -29.74 -44.35 22.99
C GLY A 484 -29.51 -44.13 24.50
N CYS A 485 -29.28 -42.90 24.94
CA CYS A 485 -29.07 -42.59 26.35
C CYS A 485 -30.26 -42.88 27.28
N PRO A 486 -31.56 -42.67 26.92
CA PRO A 486 -32.65 -43.06 27.79
C PRO A 486 -32.84 -44.54 27.96
N ALA A 487 -32.51 -45.37 26.94
CA ALA A 487 -32.66 -46.83 27.04
C ALA A 487 -31.65 -47.47 28.01
N PHE A 488 -30.47 -46.90 28.19
CA PHE A 488 -29.47 -47.36 29.14
C PHE A 488 -29.81 -46.95 30.59
N TYR A 489 -30.53 -45.85 30.81
CA TYR A 489 -30.92 -45.43 32.16
C TYR A 489 -32.10 -46.19 32.74
N LEU A 490 -32.91 -46.84 31.89
CA LEU A 490 -34.10 -47.62 32.33
C LEU A 490 -33.79 -49.07 32.71
N ARG A 491 -32.55 -49.58 32.56
CA ARG A 491 -32.12 -50.90 32.96
C ARG A 491 -31.21 -50.90 34.17
N ARG A 492 -31.55 -50.16 35.25
CA ARG A 492 -30.88 -50.38 36.56
C ARG A 492 -31.49 -51.62 37.19
N PRO A 493 -30.72 -52.67 37.57
CA PRO A 493 -31.26 -53.81 38.29
C PRO A 493 -31.75 -53.40 39.68
N ARG A 494 -32.96 -53.79 40.06
CA ARG A 494 -33.53 -53.60 41.36
C ARG A 494 -32.61 -54.28 42.41
N LYS A 495 -32.15 -53.55 43.38
CA LYS A 495 -31.42 -54.11 44.52
C LYS A 495 -32.33 -55.06 45.30
N PRO A 496 -31.84 -56.29 45.75
CA PRO A 496 -32.62 -57.20 46.54
C PRO A 496 -32.95 -56.60 47.91
N LYS A 497 -34.19 -56.80 48.38
CA LYS A 497 -34.63 -56.35 49.71
C LYS A 497 -33.95 -57.22 50.75
N LEU A 498 -33.18 -56.66 51.67
CA LEU A 498 -32.69 -57.33 52.85
C LEU A 498 -33.90 -57.66 53.80
N GLN A 499 -34.15 -58.98 54.03
CA GLN A 499 -35.02 -59.46 55.08
C GLN A 499 -34.29 -59.32 56.40
N VAL A 500 -34.83 -58.48 57.31
CA VAL A 500 -34.40 -58.37 58.70
C VAL A 500 -35.15 -59.43 59.50
N SER A 501 -34.43 -60.48 59.89
CA SER A 501 -34.91 -61.51 60.83
C SER A 501 -34.89 -60.89 62.25
N LYS A 502 -36.11 -60.81 62.89
CA LYS A 502 -36.23 -60.50 64.32
C LYS A 502 -35.92 -61.77 65.13
N ARG A 503 -34.80 -61.80 65.84
CA ARG A 503 -34.57 -62.73 66.90
C ARG A 503 -35.12 -62.18 68.18
N ILE A 504 -36.18 -62.88 68.76
CA ILE A 504 -36.69 -62.70 70.06
C ILE A 504 -35.75 -63.35 71.10
N ARG A 505 -35.44 -62.64 72.15
CA ARG A 505 -34.71 -63.16 73.32
C ARG A 505 -35.76 -63.68 74.33
N ARG A 506 -35.32 -64.80 74.88
CA ARG A 506 -35.45 -65.05 76.32
C ARG A 506 -34.09 -64.85 76.91
#